data_bc2741838dc09550abab51cbe4353df9
#
_entry.id   bc2741838dc09550abab51cbe4353df9
#
_cell.length_a   1.000
_cell.length_b   1.000
_cell.length_c   1.000
_cell.angle_alpha   90.00
_cell.angle_beta   90.00
_cell.angle_gamma   90.00
#
_symmetry.space_group_name_H-M   'P 1'
#
loop_
_entity.id
_entity.type
_entity.pdbx_description
1 polymer ?
#
loop_
_entity_poly.entity_id
_entity_poly.type
_entity_poly.pdbx_seq_one_letter_code
_entity_poly.pdbx_strand_id
1 'polypeptide(L)'
;MIEREIRVRTNDGEMTTFVVHLDGSGPFPVAVVFMDGVGYREQVKDNARRFAAGGYFVVAPDLYYRLEEKLSFSMSPSGLLEADREKMMAAARSVTPEGVTADTRAALDAIASDPTAAPGPIVTVGYCLGARVSLHAAAALSDRVVAAAGIHPSALVTDESDSPHHDVARVRGELFFAFAEIDRTATPENVDQFRRELERNQVRGAVERWPGVTHGFAMADLPMYDRDAAERHFDRTLELWRRNLPGRAPAQKA
;
A
#
# COMPACT_ATOMS: atom_id res chain seq x y z
N MET A 1 20.12 7.34 -4.11
CA MET A 1 18.79 7.06 -4.69
C MET A 1 18.45 8.13 -5.69
N ILE A 2 17.71 7.77 -6.72
CA ILE A 2 17.10 8.70 -7.70
C ILE A 2 15.63 8.79 -7.36
N GLU A 3 15.12 10.00 -7.19
CA GLU A 3 13.71 10.23 -6.85
C GLU A 3 13.15 11.41 -7.63
N ARG A 4 11.86 11.33 -7.95
CA ARG A 4 11.12 12.39 -8.64
C ARG A 4 9.62 12.26 -8.42
N GLU A 5 8.90 13.35 -8.60
CA GLU A 5 7.46 13.33 -8.80
C GLU A 5 7.14 13.40 -10.30
N ILE A 6 6.24 12.57 -10.74
CA ILE A 6 5.69 12.59 -12.10
C ILE A 6 4.20 12.93 -12.07
N ARG A 7 3.70 13.48 -13.18
CA ARG A 7 2.28 13.68 -13.41
C ARG A 7 1.78 12.56 -14.29
N VAL A 8 0.94 11.70 -13.73
CA VAL A 8 0.33 10.60 -14.43
C VAL A 8 -1.04 11.02 -14.95
N ARG A 9 -1.20 10.97 -16.27
CA ARG A 9 -2.50 11.25 -16.87
C ARG A 9 -3.44 10.07 -16.66
N THR A 10 -4.58 10.34 -16.05
CA THR A 10 -5.68 9.39 -15.84
C THR A 10 -6.93 9.84 -16.58
N ASN A 11 -8.00 9.05 -16.52
CA ASN A 11 -9.29 9.44 -17.06
C ASN A 11 -9.93 10.62 -16.30
N ASP A 12 -9.55 10.82 -15.03
CA ASP A 12 -10.17 11.78 -14.11
C ASP A 12 -9.26 12.99 -13.81
N GLY A 13 -8.11 13.10 -14.46
CA GLY A 13 -7.18 14.21 -14.27
C GLY A 13 -5.71 13.80 -14.21
N GLU A 14 -4.90 14.64 -13.59
CA GLU A 14 -3.46 14.41 -13.41
C GLU A 14 -3.16 13.95 -11.98
N MET A 15 -2.72 12.71 -11.83
CA MET A 15 -2.34 12.10 -10.58
C MET A 15 -0.86 12.34 -10.27
N THR A 16 -0.57 13.06 -9.19
CA THR A 16 0.80 13.17 -8.67
C THR A 16 1.28 11.82 -8.21
N THR A 17 2.46 11.40 -8.65
CA THR A 17 3.01 10.09 -8.28
C THR A 17 4.49 10.24 -7.95
N PHE A 18 4.88 9.82 -6.75
CA PHE A 18 6.28 9.76 -6.36
C PHE A 18 6.90 8.49 -6.90
N VAL A 19 8.10 8.64 -7.47
CA VAL A 19 8.90 7.54 -8.01
C VAL A 19 10.28 7.59 -7.38
N VAL A 20 10.75 6.44 -6.89
CA VAL A 20 12.09 6.33 -6.29
C VAL A 20 12.69 4.95 -6.54
N HIS A 21 13.99 4.94 -6.84
CA HIS A 21 14.78 3.70 -7.03
C HIS A 21 16.24 3.91 -6.65
N LEU A 22 17.02 2.84 -6.54
CA LEU A 22 18.46 2.93 -6.35
C LEU A 22 19.14 3.58 -7.55
N ASP A 23 20.23 4.30 -7.29
CA ASP A 23 21.11 4.73 -8.34
C ASP A 23 21.79 3.50 -8.97
N GLY A 24 21.79 3.43 -10.29
CA GLY A 24 22.35 2.29 -11.04
C GLY A 24 21.56 1.97 -12.31
N SER A 25 22.06 1.00 -13.06
CA SER A 25 21.59 0.68 -14.41
C SER A 25 20.28 -0.11 -14.48
N GLY A 26 19.59 -0.39 -13.37
CA GLY A 26 18.32 -1.14 -13.43
C GLY A 26 18.38 -2.41 -14.31
N PRO A 27 17.28 -2.87 -14.89
CA PRO A 27 15.94 -2.58 -14.44
C PRO A 27 15.65 -3.16 -13.05
N PHE A 28 14.94 -2.40 -12.22
CA PHE A 28 14.51 -2.84 -10.90
C PHE A 28 13.06 -3.33 -10.96
N PRO A 29 12.70 -4.42 -10.24
CA PRO A 29 11.33 -4.86 -10.15
C PRO A 29 10.43 -3.77 -9.54
N VAL A 30 9.20 -3.64 -10.05
CA VAL A 30 8.31 -2.55 -9.66
C VAL A 30 7.51 -2.91 -8.41
N ALA A 31 7.47 -1.97 -7.48
CA ALA A 31 6.63 -2.02 -6.30
C ALA A 31 5.71 -0.80 -6.23
N VAL A 32 4.43 -0.99 -5.87
CA VAL A 32 3.48 0.10 -5.65
C VAL A 32 3.19 0.26 -4.17
N VAL A 33 3.34 1.46 -3.64
CA VAL A 33 3.08 1.82 -2.24
C VAL A 33 1.82 2.68 -2.18
N PHE A 34 0.77 2.19 -1.54
CA PHE A 34 -0.49 2.91 -1.37
C PHE A 34 -0.54 3.60 0.00
N MET A 35 -0.84 4.89 -0.03
CA MET A 35 -0.94 5.76 1.14
C MET A 35 -2.05 5.35 2.10
N ASP A 36 -1.99 5.85 3.32
CA ASP A 36 -3.06 5.77 4.31
C ASP A 36 -4.14 6.85 4.12
N GLY A 37 -5.16 6.86 4.98
CA GLY A 37 -6.24 7.84 4.93
C GLY A 37 -5.81 9.27 5.26
N VAL A 38 -4.63 9.47 5.85
CA VAL A 38 -4.07 10.80 6.13
C VAL A 38 -3.64 11.51 4.84
N GLY A 39 -3.39 10.76 3.78
CA GLY A 39 -3.15 11.30 2.46
C GLY A 39 -1.69 11.27 2.02
N TYR A 40 -1.48 11.77 0.79
CA TYR A 40 -0.17 11.82 0.16
C TYR A 40 0.72 12.88 0.83
N ARG A 41 1.79 12.43 1.45
CA ARG A 41 2.70 13.26 2.24
C ARG A 41 4.11 12.67 2.35
N GLU A 42 5.03 13.39 3.00
CA GLU A 42 6.43 12.98 3.08
C GLU A 42 6.61 11.60 3.73
N GLN A 43 5.84 11.24 4.74
CA GLN A 43 5.91 9.91 5.35
C GLN A 43 5.65 8.76 4.37
N VAL A 44 4.75 8.95 3.41
CA VAL A 44 4.51 7.95 2.34
C VAL A 44 5.75 7.82 1.44
N LYS A 45 6.40 8.94 1.14
CA LYS A 45 7.64 8.96 0.35
C LYS A 45 8.80 8.31 1.12
N ASP A 46 8.90 8.53 2.44
CA ASP A 46 9.91 7.89 3.28
C ASP A 46 9.75 6.37 3.30
N ASN A 47 8.52 5.88 3.41
CA ASN A 47 8.25 4.46 3.30
C ASN A 47 8.64 3.91 1.90
N ALA A 48 8.34 4.67 0.83
CA ALA A 48 8.73 4.30 -0.52
C ALA A 48 10.28 4.24 -0.68
N ARG A 49 11.02 5.20 -0.11
CA ARG A 49 12.50 5.20 -0.10
C ARG A 49 13.05 3.94 0.59
N ARG A 50 12.45 3.52 1.68
CA ARG A 50 12.86 2.30 2.40
C ARG A 50 12.69 1.05 1.54
N PHE A 51 11.59 0.91 0.81
CA PHE A 51 11.41 -0.19 -0.13
C PHE A 51 12.35 -0.09 -1.33
N ALA A 52 12.61 1.11 -1.83
CA ALA A 52 13.59 1.32 -2.89
C ALA A 52 15.01 0.90 -2.46
N ALA A 53 15.38 1.13 -1.19
CA ALA A 53 16.62 0.61 -0.63
C ALA A 53 16.71 -0.92 -0.63
N GLY A 54 15.56 -1.60 -0.65
CA GLY A 54 15.43 -3.05 -0.83
C GLY A 54 15.65 -3.55 -2.27
N GLY A 55 15.94 -2.65 -3.21
CA GLY A 55 16.23 -2.97 -4.61
C GLY A 55 15.02 -2.93 -5.55
N TYR A 56 14.00 -2.15 -5.23
CA TYR A 56 12.79 -1.99 -6.04
C TYR A 56 12.71 -0.61 -6.70
N PHE A 57 12.05 -0.56 -7.84
CA PHE A 57 11.54 0.67 -8.44
C PHE A 57 10.17 0.94 -7.82
N VAL A 58 10.09 1.95 -6.97
CA VAL A 58 8.88 2.19 -6.17
C VAL A 58 8.07 3.33 -6.74
N VAL A 59 6.76 3.10 -6.83
CA VAL A 59 5.75 4.05 -7.30
C VAL A 59 4.75 4.27 -6.17
N ALA A 60 4.53 5.52 -5.79
CA ALA A 60 3.58 5.89 -4.74
C ALA A 60 2.62 6.97 -5.25
N PRO A 61 1.41 6.60 -5.71
CA PRO A 61 0.42 7.52 -6.25
C PRO A 61 -0.31 8.29 -5.14
N ASP A 62 -0.67 9.54 -5.44
CA ASP A 62 -1.64 10.32 -4.67
C ASP A 62 -3.05 9.86 -5.03
N LEU A 63 -3.69 9.09 -4.18
CA LEU A 63 -5.04 8.57 -4.42
C LEU A 63 -6.16 9.62 -4.24
N TYR A 64 -5.82 10.80 -3.73
CA TYR A 64 -6.76 11.89 -3.51
C TYR A 64 -6.74 12.96 -4.62
N TYR A 65 -5.99 12.74 -5.71
CA TYR A 65 -5.81 13.71 -6.79
C TYR A 65 -7.11 14.18 -7.46
N ARG A 66 -8.20 13.41 -7.33
CA ARG A 66 -9.54 13.80 -7.85
C ARG A 66 -10.20 14.90 -7.04
N LEU A 67 -9.68 15.20 -5.87
CA LEU A 67 -10.19 16.24 -5.01
C LEU A 67 -9.50 17.57 -5.36
N GLU A 68 -10.27 18.65 -5.39
CA GLU A 68 -9.76 19.99 -5.77
C GLU A 68 -8.69 20.51 -4.80
N GLU A 69 -8.77 20.12 -3.54
CA GLU A 69 -7.79 20.49 -2.50
C GLU A 69 -6.77 19.37 -2.30
N LYS A 70 -5.48 19.74 -2.22
CA LYS A 70 -4.46 18.82 -1.72
C LYS A 70 -4.77 18.51 -0.26
N LEU A 71 -5.25 17.32 -0.02
CA LEU A 71 -5.57 16.86 1.32
C LEU A 71 -4.36 16.14 1.93
N SER A 72 -3.86 16.73 3.01
CA SER A 72 -3.07 16.03 4.00
C SER A 72 -3.58 16.43 5.38
N PHE A 73 -3.81 15.45 6.23
CA PHE A 73 -4.36 15.70 7.57
C PHE A 73 -3.24 15.57 8.59
N SER A 74 -3.25 16.45 9.61
CA SER A 74 -2.35 16.32 10.76
C SER A 74 -3.08 15.65 11.91
N MET A 75 -2.46 14.64 12.48
CA MET A 75 -3.01 13.95 13.64
C MET A 75 -2.28 14.35 14.90
N SER A 76 -3.03 14.88 15.88
CA SER A 76 -2.51 15.17 17.22
C SER A 76 -2.59 13.92 18.13
N PRO A 77 -1.95 13.92 19.30
CA PRO A 77 -2.10 12.85 20.28
C PRO A 77 -3.56 12.59 20.71
N SER A 78 -4.42 13.61 20.63
CA SER A 78 -5.86 13.51 20.88
C SER A 78 -6.66 13.02 19.66
N GLY A 79 -6.01 12.80 18.52
CA GLY A 79 -6.61 12.39 17.27
C GLY A 79 -6.79 13.55 16.28
N LEU A 80 -7.58 13.30 15.25
CA LEU A 80 -8.01 14.31 14.27
C LEU A 80 -9.08 15.22 14.90
N LEU A 81 -9.09 16.49 14.48
CA LEU A 81 -10.23 17.36 14.69
C LEU A 81 -11.47 16.76 13.99
N GLU A 82 -12.67 16.98 14.53
CA GLU A 82 -13.90 16.37 13.97
C GLU A 82 -14.14 16.80 12.51
N ALA A 83 -13.91 18.08 12.18
CA ALA A 83 -14.02 18.57 10.81
C ALA A 83 -13.03 17.91 9.85
N ASP A 84 -11.79 17.62 10.30
CA ASP A 84 -10.80 16.92 9.51
C ASP A 84 -11.13 15.44 9.36
N ARG A 85 -11.77 14.83 10.36
CA ARG A 85 -12.25 13.46 10.31
C ARG A 85 -13.30 13.29 9.22
N GLU A 86 -14.30 14.17 9.15
CA GLU A 86 -15.34 14.14 8.12
C GLU A 86 -14.73 14.29 6.71
N LYS A 87 -13.82 15.25 6.55
CA LYS A 87 -13.10 15.44 5.27
C LYS A 87 -12.28 14.21 4.88
N MET A 88 -11.53 13.64 5.82
CA MET A 88 -10.74 12.44 5.59
C MET A 88 -11.62 11.24 5.20
N MET A 89 -12.77 11.08 5.87
CA MET A 89 -13.71 10.01 5.53
C MET A 89 -14.35 10.23 4.16
N ALA A 90 -14.65 11.47 3.78
CA ALA A 90 -15.13 11.80 2.45
C ALA A 90 -14.07 11.51 1.38
N ALA A 91 -12.82 11.90 1.63
CA ALA A 91 -11.69 11.58 0.75
C ALA A 91 -11.46 10.08 0.62
N ALA A 92 -11.52 9.33 1.71
CA ALA A 92 -11.39 7.88 1.69
C ALA A 92 -12.51 7.18 0.87
N ARG A 93 -13.73 7.74 0.88
CA ARG A 93 -14.84 7.24 0.04
C ARG A 93 -14.67 7.55 -1.45
N SER A 94 -13.89 8.56 -1.82
CA SER A 94 -13.59 8.85 -3.24
C SER A 94 -12.63 7.83 -3.87
N VAL A 95 -11.95 7.03 -3.07
CA VAL A 95 -11.05 5.96 -3.53
C VAL A 95 -11.88 4.70 -3.78
N THR A 96 -12.39 4.58 -5.00
CA THR A 96 -13.24 3.45 -5.41
C THR A 96 -12.43 2.30 -6.00
N PRO A 97 -12.93 1.06 -5.98
CA PRO A 97 -12.27 -0.10 -6.60
C PRO A 97 -11.92 0.12 -8.09
N GLU A 98 -12.86 0.67 -8.87
CA GLU A 98 -12.65 0.94 -10.30
C GLU A 98 -11.57 2.01 -10.51
N GLY A 99 -11.61 3.09 -9.70
CA GLY A 99 -10.62 4.15 -9.70
C GLY A 99 -9.22 3.62 -9.37
N VAL A 100 -9.09 2.81 -8.32
CA VAL A 100 -7.82 2.18 -7.94
C VAL A 100 -7.24 1.34 -9.07
N THR A 101 -8.06 0.54 -9.73
CA THR A 101 -7.61 -0.30 -10.86
C THR A 101 -7.10 0.56 -12.01
N ALA A 102 -7.86 1.60 -12.40
CA ALA A 102 -7.49 2.50 -13.47
C ALA A 102 -6.21 3.29 -13.14
N ASP A 103 -6.11 3.83 -11.92
CA ASP A 103 -4.98 4.62 -11.46
C ASP A 103 -3.70 3.79 -11.37
N THR A 104 -3.80 2.56 -10.86
CA THR A 104 -2.64 1.65 -10.79
C THR A 104 -2.15 1.31 -12.20
N ARG A 105 -3.04 1.03 -13.17
CA ARG A 105 -2.67 0.82 -14.57
C ARG A 105 -2.01 2.07 -15.15
N ALA A 106 -2.60 3.24 -14.99
CA ALA A 106 -2.06 4.50 -15.51
C ALA A 106 -0.66 4.80 -14.94
N ALA A 107 -0.45 4.54 -13.64
CA ALA A 107 0.86 4.70 -13.00
C ALA A 107 1.92 3.74 -13.59
N LEU A 108 1.54 2.48 -13.84
CA LEU A 108 2.42 1.49 -14.47
C LEU A 108 2.73 1.84 -15.93
N ASP A 109 1.75 2.31 -16.68
CA ASP A 109 1.92 2.73 -18.07
C ASP A 109 2.84 3.97 -18.18
N ALA A 110 2.73 4.91 -17.23
CA ALA A 110 3.57 6.10 -17.20
C ALA A 110 5.06 5.82 -16.98
N ILE A 111 5.39 4.68 -16.34
CA ILE A 111 6.78 4.26 -16.12
C ILE A 111 7.25 3.19 -17.11
N ALA A 112 6.39 2.71 -18.00
CA ALA A 112 6.70 1.58 -18.89
C ALA A 112 7.88 1.84 -19.85
N SER A 113 8.14 3.12 -20.17
CA SER A 113 9.28 3.52 -20.99
C SER A 113 10.54 3.84 -20.20
N ASP A 114 10.49 3.81 -18.88
CA ASP A 114 11.66 4.04 -18.02
C ASP A 114 12.58 2.80 -18.05
N PRO A 115 13.83 2.92 -18.53
CA PRO A 115 14.72 1.77 -18.65
C PRO A 115 15.15 1.19 -17.29
N THR A 116 14.90 1.91 -16.20
CA THR A 116 15.22 1.47 -14.85
C THR A 116 14.06 0.71 -14.18
N ALA A 117 12.86 0.75 -14.76
CA ALA A 117 11.70 -0.02 -14.31
C ALA A 117 11.63 -1.38 -15.05
N ALA A 118 11.63 -2.49 -14.32
CA ALA A 118 11.48 -3.79 -14.93
C ALA A 118 10.05 -3.98 -15.46
N PRO A 119 9.88 -4.45 -16.71
CA PRO A 119 8.56 -4.85 -17.19
C PRO A 119 8.10 -6.15 -16.52
N GLY A 120 6.79 -6.42 -16.51
CA GLY A 120 6.23 -7.69 -16.06
C GLY A 120 5.55 -7.62 -14.69
N PRO A 121 5.75 -8.62 -13.82
CA PRO A 121 5.07 -8.69 -12.54
C PRO A 121 5.48 -7.55 -11.58
N ILE A 122 4.57 -7.24 -10.67
CA ILE A 122 4.76 -6.21 -9.66
C ILE A 122 4.41 -6.75 -8.27
N VAL A 123 4.82 -6.01 -7.24
CA VAL A 123 4.42 -6.21 -5.85
C VAL A 123 3.78 -4.96 -5.29
N THR A 124 2.95 -5.11 -4.25
CA THR A 124 2.26 -3.95 -3.65
C THR A 124 2.34 -3.99 -2.13
N VAL A 125 2.23 -2.82 -1.52
CA VAL A 125 1.96 -2.64 -0.09
C VAL A 125 1.06 -1.44 0.10
N GLY A 126 0.17 -1.50 1.08
CA GLY A 126 -0.67 -0.39 1.45
C GLY A 126 -0.85 -0.27 2.96
N TYR A 127 -1.13 0.95 3.40
CA TYR A 127 -1.28 1.31 4.81
C TYR A 127 -2.73 1.73 5.08
N CYS A 128 -3.35 1.26 6.15
CA CYS A 128 -4.71 1.66 6.55
C CYS A 128 -5.72 1.50 5.38
N LEU A 129 -6.21 2.60 4.83
CA LEU A 129 -6.99 2.66 3.59
C LEU A 129 -6.24 1.95 2.44
N GLY A 130 -4.96 2.24 2.28
CA GLY A 130 -4.12 1.66 1.23
C GLY A 130 -3.98 0.14 1.32
N ALA A 131 -4.19 -0.46 2.50
CA ALA A 131 -4.18 -1.91 2.62
C ALA A 131 -5.36 -2.56 1.88
N ARG A 132 -6.55 -1.92 1.90
CA ARG A 132 -7.70 -2.34 1.06
C ARG A 132 -7.38 -2.15 -0.43
N VAL A 133 -6.74 -1.02 -0.76
CA VAL A 133 -6.30 -0.71 -2.13
C VAL A 133 -5.30 -1.75 -2.63
N SER A 134 -4.34 -2.17 -1.79
CA SER A 134 -3.36 -3.20 -2.13
C SER A 134 -4.02 -4.56 -2.39
N LEU A 135 -5.01 -4.96 -1.57
CA LEU A 135 -5.79 -6.17 -1.78
C LEU A 135 -6.58 -6.10 -3.09
N HIS A 136 -7.27 -4.96 -3.31
CA HIS A 136 -8.06 -4.76 -4.51
C HIS A 136 -7.19 -4.79 -5.77
N ALA A 137 -6.02 -4.13 -5.75
CA ALA A 137 -5.06 -4.19 -6.85
C ALA A 137 -4.58 -5.62 -7.13
N ALA A 138 -4.33 -6.42 -6.08
CA ALA A 138 -3.96 -7.83 -6.22
C ALA A 138 -5.07 -8.68 -6.84
N ALA A 139 -6.33 -8.36 -6.58
CA ALA A 139 -7.49 -9.03 -7.18
C ALA A 139 -7.73 -8.59 -8.63
N ALA A 140 -7.74 -7.28 -8.88
CA ALA A 140 -8.07 -6.68 -10.17
C ALA A 140 -6.95 -6.82 -11.21
N LEU A 141 -5.70 -6.90 -10.77
CA LEU A 141 -4.49 -7.08 -11.57
C LEU A 141 -3.81 -8.41 -11.24
N SER A 142 -4.60 -9.47 -11.04
CA SER A 142 -4.11 -10.77 -10.55
C SER A 142 -3.14 -11.48 -11.52
N ASP A 143 -3.06 -11.04 -12.75
CA ASP A 143 -2.05 -11.43 -13.75
C ASP A 143 -0.71 -10.70 -13.58
N ARG A 144 -0.69 -9.59 -12.86
CA ARG A 144 0.48 -8.72 -12.66
C ARG A 144 0.97 -8.71 -11.22
N VAL A 145 0.08 -8.64 -10.23
CA VAL A 145 0.44 -8.55 -8.81
C VAL A 145 0.75 -9.95 -8.26
N VAL A 146 2.03 -10.23 -8.07
CA VAL A 146 2.49 -11.55 -7.57
C VAL A 146 2.58 -11.62 -6.05
N ALA A 147 2.62 -10.46 -5.37
CA ALA A 147 2.54 -10.39 -3.91
C ALA A 147 1.97 -9.04 -3.46
N ALA A 148 1.12 -9.06 -2.45
CA ALA A 148 0.52 -7.85 -1.88
C ALA A 148 0.57 -7.88 -0.36
N ALA A 149 0.92 -6.73 0.24
CA ALA A 149 0.92 -6.55 1.68
C ALA A 149 -0.08 -5.47 2.12
N GLY A 150 -0.71 -5.66 3.28
CA GLY A 150 -1.56 -4.69 3.95
C GLY A 150 -1.15 -4.50 5.39
N ILE A 151 -0.86 -3.26 5.76
CA ILE A 151 -0.33 -2.91 7.08
C ILE A 151 -1.38 -2.09 7.84
N HIS A 152 -1.72 -2.51 9.05
CA HIS A 152 -2.80 -1.97 9.88
C HIS A 152 -4.06 -1.62 9.05
N PRO A 153 -4.64 -2.61 8.31
CA PRO A 153 -5.74 -2.35 7.39
C PRO A 153 -6.98 -1.83 8.15
N SER A 154 -7.67 -0.84 7.57
CA SER A 154 -8.94 -0.35 8.09
C SER A 154 -10.10 -0.94 7.29
N ALA A 155 -11.18 -1.34 7.98
CA ALA A 155 -12.44 -1.79 7.38
C ALA A 155 -12.24 -2.76 6.19
N LEU A 156 -11.33 -3.73 6.37
CA LEU A 156 -11.05 -4.76 5.36
C LEU A 156 -12.17 -5.81 5.30
N VAL A 157 -12.81 -6.04 6.43
CA VAL A 157 -13.99 -6.90 6.58
C VAL A 157 -15.13 -6.04 7.10
N THR A 158 -16.23 -5.98 6.36
CA THR A 158 -17.45 -5.26 6.70
C THR A 158 -18.65 -6.16 6.42
N ASP A 159 -19.86 -5.73 6.86
CA ASP A 159 -21.10 -6.43 6.60
C ASP A 159 -21.72 -6.08 5.21
N GLU A 160 -21.06 -5.19 4.47
CA GLU A 160 -21.53 -4.78 3.16
C GLU A 160 -21.25 -5.84 2.09
N SER A 161 -22.10 -5.90 1.08
CA SER A 161 -21.99 -6.88 -0.01
C SER A 161 -20.73 -6.70 -0.86
N ASP A 162 -20.14 -5.51 -0.87
CA ASP A 162 -18.90 -5.13 -1.56
C ASP A 162 -17.70 -5.09 -0.62
N SER A 163 -17.78 -5.77 0.52
CA SER A 163 -16.71 -5.81 1.51
C SER A 163 -15.38 -6.24 0.90
N PRO A 164 -14.28 -5.49 1.16
CA PRO A 164 -12.99 -5.72 0.50
C PRO A 164 -12.44 -7.14 0.63
N HIS A 165 -12.76 -7.86 1.72
CA HIS A 165 -12.27 -9.23 1.91
C HIS A 165 -12.77 -10.22 0.84
N HIS A 166 -13.86 -9.91 0.13
CA HIS A 166 -14.34 -10.74 -0.99
C HIS A 166 -13.39 -10.73 -2.19
N ASP A 167 -12.51 -9.74 -2.29
CA ASP A 167 -11.50 -9.66 -3.32
C ASP A 167 -10.50 -10.83 -3.27
N VAL A 168 -10.32 -11.46 -2.11
CA VAL A 168 -9.45 -12.64 -1.93
C VAL A 168 -9.75 -13.73 -2.96
N ALA A 169 -11.01 -13.94 -3.32
CA ALA A 169 -11.42 -14.97 -4.28
C ALA A 169 -10.79 -14.81 -5.69
N ARG A 170 -10.30 -13.60 -6.02
CA ARG A 170 -9.71 -13.28 -7.32
C ARG A 170 -8.18 -13.15 -7.27
N VAL A 171 -7.58 -13.19 -6.08
CA VAL A 171 -6.13 -13.06 -5.89
C VAL A 171 -5.42 -14.33 -6.36
N ARG A 172 -4.34 -14.17 -7.11
CA ARG A 172 -3.43 -15.25 -7.53
C ARG A 172 -2.06 -15.16 -6.86
N GLY A 173 -1.67 -13.97 -6.44
CA GLY A 173 -0.44 -13.69 -5.72
C GLY A 173 -0.46 -14.14 -4.27
N GLU A 174 0.64 -13.95 -3.57
CA GLU A 174 0.76 -14.22 -2.15
C GLU A 174 0.40 -12.97 -1.33
N LEU A 175 -0.30 -13.14 -0.21
CA LEU A 175 -0.75 -12.06 0.66
C LEU A 175 -0.02 -12.05 2.00
N PHE A 176 0.26 -10.85 2.51
CA PHE A 176 0.68 -10.63 3.88
C PHE A 176 -0.11 -9.48 4.49
N PHE A 177 -0.83 -9.73 5.58
CA PHE A 177 -1.61 -8.70 6.27
C PHE A 177 -1.28 -8.68 7.75
N ALA A 178 -0.81 -7.51 8.24
CA ALA A 178 -0.49 -7.26 9.63
C ALA A 178 -1.51 -6.32 10.27
N PHE A 179 -2.32 -6.82 11.18
CA PHE A 179 -3.32 -6.08 11.93
C PHE A 179 -2.76 -5.60 13.27
N ALA A 180 -3.14 -4.41 13.69
CA ALA A 180 -2.88 -3.94 15.03
C ALA A 180 -3.83 -4.63 16.03
N GLU A 181 -3.35 -4.88 17.27
CA GLU A 181 -4.22 -5.41 18.32
C GLU A 181 -5.24 -4.39 18.80
N ILE A 182 -4.81 -3.11 18.89
CA ILE A 182 -5.65 -2.01 19.34
C ILE A 182 -6.19 -1.28 18.11
N ASP A 183 -7.29 -1.81 17.55
CA ASP A 183 -7.91 -1.28 16.34
C ASP A 183 -9.43 -1.43 16.39
N ARG A 184 -10.14 -0.32 16.27
CA ARG A 184 -11.62 -0.30 16.25
C ARG A 184 -12.20 -0.74 14.92
N THR A 185 -11.42 -0.71 13.86
CA THR A 185 -11.84 -1.05 12.49
C THR A 185 -11.49 -2.48 12.09
N ALA A 186 -10.80 -3.21 12.97
CA ALA A 186 -10.33 -4.58 12.74
C ALA A 186 -10.42 -5.40 14.04
N THR A 187 -11.61 -5.85 14.39
CA THR A 187 -11.82 -6.71 15.56
C THR A 187 -11.14 -8.07 15.37
N PRO A 188 -10.88 -8.83 16.45
CA PRO A 188 -10.36 -10.20 16.34
C PRO A 188 -11.19 -11.07 15.39
N GLU A 189 -12.53 -10.92 15.44
CA GLU A 189 -13.47 -11.66 14.58
C GLU A 189 -13.27 -11.32 13.09
N ASN A 190 -13.04 -10.04 12.78
CA ASN A 190 -12.76 -9.58 11.41
C ASN A 190 -11.42 -10.14 10.91
N VAL A 191 -10.40 -10.17 11.76
CA VAL A 191 -9.09 -10.77 11.43
C VAL A 191 -9.23 -12.26 11.15
N ASP A 192 -9.98 -12.98 11.98
CA ASP A 192 -10.24 -14.41 11.80
C ASP A 192 -11.11 -14.68 10.57
N GLN A 193 -12.08 -13.81 10.26
CA GLN A 193 -12.87 -13.92 9.04
C GLN A 193 -11.98 -13.73 7.80
N PHE A 194 -11.10 -12.74 7.79
CA PHE A 194 -10.16 -12.54 6.69
C PHE A 194 -9.22 -13.73 6.51
N ARG A 195 -8.73 -14.32 7.61
CA ARG A 195 -7.90 -15.54 7.57
C ARG A 195 -8.65 -16.71 6.95
N ARG A 196 -9.89 -16.96 7.39
CA ARG A 196 -10.75 -17.99 6.80
C ARG A 196 -11.02 -17.77 5.31
N GLU A 197 -11.09 -16.52 4.87
CA GLU A 197 -11.29 -16.21 3.46
C GLU A 197 -10.08 -16.60 2.60
N LEU A 198 -8.84 -16.38 3.10
CA LEU A 198 -7.64 -16.88 2.43
C LEU A 198 -7.65 -18.41 2.35
N GLU A 199 -7.96 -19.08 3.44
CA GLU A 199 -8.01 -20.55 3.52
C GLU A 199 -9.05 -21.13 2.56
N ARG A 200 -10.27 -20.58 2.56
CA ARG A 200 -11.38 -21.01 1.70
C ARG A 200 -11.05 -20.90 0.22
N ASN A 201 -10.35 -19.83 -0.17
CA ASN A 201 -9.96 -19.58 -1.56
C ASN A 201 -8.56 -20.14 -1.90
N GLN A 202 -7.92 -20.85 -0.97
CA GLN A 202 -6.58 -21.43 -1.14
C GLN A 202 -5.51 -20.41 -1.55
N VAL A 203 -5.65 -19.16 -1.12
CA VAL A 203 -4.69 -18.10 -1.38
C VAL A 203 -3.52 -18.24 -0.40
N ARG A 204 -2.31 -18.32 -0.93
CA ARG A 204 -1.10 -18.35 -0.09
C ARG A 204 -0.95 -17.03 0.65
N GLY A 205 -0.62 -17.07 1.93
CA GLY A 205 -0.37 -15.85 2.67
C GLY A 205 -0.32 -16.04 4.18
N ALA A 206 -0.05 -14.91 4.86
CA ALA A 206 -0.05 -14.83 6.30
C ALA A 206 -0.92 -13.66 6.76
N VAL A 207 -1.75 -13.91 7.77
CA VAL A 207 -2.58 -12.92 8.46
C VAL A 207 -2.13 -12.90 9.91
N GLU A 208 -1.46 -11.82 10.31
CA GLU A 208 -0.91 -11.66 11.64
C GLU A 208 -1.68 -10.56 12.40
N ARG A 209 -1.92 -10.77 13.69
CA ARG A 209 -2.39 -9.72 14.61
C ARG A 209 -1.27 -9.46 15.61
N TRP A 210 -0.77 -8.23 15.63
CA TRP A 210 0.41 -7.87 16.41
C TRP A 210 0.02 -7.30 17.76
N PRO A 211 0.52 -7.90 18.86
CA PRO A 211 0.12 -7.49 20.20
C PRO A 211 0.71 -6.13 20.58
N GLY A 212 -0.04 -5.38 21.39
CA GLY A 212 0.39 -4.12 21.99
C GLY A 212 0.44 -2.92 21.07
N VAL A 213 0.28 -3.08 19.75
CA VAL A 213 0.35 -1.97 18.80
C VAL A 213 -1.03 -1.44 18.43
N THR A 214 -1.07 -0.14 18.13
CA THR A 214 -2.28 0.59 17.75
C THR A 214 -2.33 0.81 16.23
N HIS A 215 -3.54 0.92 15.67
CA HIS A 215 -3.74 1.29 14.27
C HIS A 215 -2.91 2.51 13.88
N GLY A 216 -2.18 2.45 12.76
CA GLY A 216 -1.27 3.51 12.32
C GLY A 216 0.18 3.34 12.77
N PHE A 217 0.52 2.24 13.46
CA PHE A 217 1.85 2.00 14.05
C PHE A 217 3.03 2.14 13.08
N ALA A 218 2.80 1.97 11.78
CA ALA A 218 3.87 1.99 10.77
C ALA A 218 4.19 3.39 10.21
N MET A 219 3.47 4.43 10.63
CA MET A 219 3.60 5.79 10.10
C MET A 219 4.32 6.68 11.13
N ALA A 220 5.58 7.04 10.87
CA ALA A 220 6.44 7.70 11.85
C ALA A 220 6.01 9.13 12.20
N ASP A 221 5.16 9.73 11.38
CA ASP A 221 4.58 11.05 11.62
C ASP A 221 3.27 11.01 12.42
N LEU A 222 2.82 9.83 12.84
CA LEU A 222 1.61 9.65 13.62
C LEU A 222 1.92 9.39 15.12
N PRO A 223 1.06 9.87 16.04
CA PRO A 223 1.28 9.68 17.48
C PRO A 223 1.29 8.22 17.96
N MET A 224 0.70 7.31 17.17
CA MET A 224 0.65 5.87 17.45
C MET A 224 1.81 5.09 16.84
N TYR A 225 2.81 5.77 16.33
CA TYR A 225 3.99 5.11 15.76
C TYR A 225 4.67 4.20 16.78
N ASP A 226 4.90 2.97 16.36
CA ASP A 226 5.70 1.99 17.11
C ASP A 226 6.89 1.57 16.24
N ARG A 227 8.09 1.92 16.71
CA ARG A 227 9.31 1.71 15.93
C ARG A 227 9.56 0.23 15.63
N ASP A 228 9.41 -0.63 16.64
CA ASP A 228 9.75 -2.05 16.48
C ASP A 228 8.76 -2.75 15.55
N ALA A 229 7.46 -2.41 15.67
CA ALA A 229 6.44 -2.90 14.74
C ALA A 229 6.64 -2.32 13.34
N ALA A 230 7.05 -1.05 13.23
CA ALA A 230 7.37 -0.43 11.94
C ALA A 230 8.57 -1.10 11.27
N GLU A 231 9.66 -1.41 11.98
CA GLU A 231 10.78 -2.16 11.41
C GLU A 231 10.35 -3.57 11.01
N ARG A 232 9.61 -4.26 11.87
CA ARG A 232 9.10 -5.60 11.59
C ARG A 232 8.25 -5.64 10.33
N HIS A 233 7.39 -4.63 10.06
CA HIS A 233 6.58 -4.64 8.85
C HIS A 233 7.41 -4.50 7.57
N PHE A 234 8.48 -3.69 7.58
CA PHE A 234 9.41 -3.61 6.44
C PHE A 234 10.08 -4.96 6.17
N ASP A 235 10.58 -5.60 7.22
CA ASP A 235 11.22 -6.91 7.09
C ASP A 235 10.26 -7.95 6.52
N ARG A 236 9.04 -8.04 7.07
CA ARG A 236 8.03 -8.99 6.61
C ARG A 236 7.55 -8.72 5.19
N THR A 237 7.38 -7.45 4.82
CA THR A 237 6.97 -7.07 3.47
C THR A 237 8.09 -7.36 2.46
N LEU A 238 9.33 -7.01 2.78
CA LEU A 238 10.47 -7.31 1.91
C LEU A 238 10.74 -8.81 1.79
N GLU A 239 10.52 -9.58 2.86
CA GLU A 239 10.59 -11.04 2.81
C GLU A 239 9.54 -11.62 1.86
N LEU A 240 8.27 -11.18 1.96
CA LEU A 240 7.20 -11.54 1.03
C LEU A 240 7.59 -11.22 -0.43
N TRP A 241 8.06 -10.01 -0.67
CA TRP A 241 8.41 -9.57 -2.01
C TRP A 241 9.58 -10.36 -2.59
N ARG A 242 10.67 -10.53 -1.83
CA ARG A 242 11.88 -11.24 -2.29
C ARG A 242 11.60 -12.68 -2.72
N ARG A 243 10.71 -13.39 -2.06
CA ARG A 243 10.38 -14.78 -2.44
C ARG A 243 9.45 -14.87 -3.65
N ASN A 244 8.72 -13.79 -4.00
CA ASN A 244 7.82 -13.76 -5.16
C ASN A 244 8.36 -12.95 -6.34
N LEU A 245 9.12 -11.90 -6.08
CA LEU A 245 9.74 -11.02 -7.06
C LEU A 245 11.03 -10.42 -6.47
N PRO A 246 12.18 -11.11 -6.56
CA PRO A 246 13.41 -10.67 -5.93
C PRO A 246 13.85 -9.26 -6.36
N GLY A 247 14.11 -8.41 -5.37
CA GLY A 247 14.71 -7.11 -5.56
C GLY A 247 16.14 -7.22 -6.11
N ARG A 248 16.62 -6.18 -6.78
CA ARG A 248 17.97 -6.14 -7.28
C ARG A 248 18.90 -5.52 -6.24
N ALA A 249 19.96 -6.23 -5.85
CA ALA A 249 20.98 -5.70 -4.96
C ALA A 249 21.65 -4.46 -5.58
N PRO A 250 22.03 -3.44 -4.77
CA PRO A 250 22.84 -2.34 -5.25
C PRO A 250 24.14 -2.90 -5.86
N ALA A 251 24.57 -2.32 -7.00
CA ALA A 251 25.85 -2.67 -7.57
C ALA A 251 26.94 -2.41 -6.52
N GLN A 252 27.75 -3.42 -6.21
CA GLN A 252 28.92 -3.21 -5.37
C GLN A 252 29.80 -2.21 -6.12
N LYS A 253 30.07 -1.07 -5.49
CA LYS A 253 31.07 -0.14 -6.00
C LYS A 253 32.41 -0.88 -5.99
N ALA A 254 32.94 -1.14 -7.18
CA ALA A 254 34.28 -1.65 -7.36
C ALA A 254 35.31 -0.61 -6.87
#